data_f94b9e7b04619a049313fd40289d7492
#
_entry.id   f94b9e7b04619a049313fd40289d7492
#
_cell.length_a   1.000
_cell.length_b   1.000
_cell.length_c   1.000
_cell.angle_alpha   90.00
_cell.angle_beta   90.00
_cell.angle_gamma   90.00
#
_symmetry.space_group_name_H-M   'P 1'
#
loop_
_entity.id
_entity.type
_entity.pdbx_description
1 polymer ?
#
loop_
_entity_poly.entity_id
_entity_poly.type
_entity_poly.pdbx_seq_one_letter_code
_entity_poly.pdbx_strand_id
1 'polypeptide(L)'
;MSDPPLVAADEENSSLLPGPSPWISALRAAARHLAHAGEAAGLFAVMAVFACLPVGLASAIGGFLGRNIGPRLRASRGARRNLGRALPGNSESDNERILRAMWDNLGRAVAENPHLRRICAEGSGRVEIINGEAIAALLAAGRPSLLFGGHFANWEVGPTTIHRIMGSALLSVYRAANNPWVDRLQRRGLRTRLAVAKGAQGGRELIRHLRRGGHVAMLVDQKLNDGIAVPFFGRDAMTAPAIARLAQQFDCPIVPVRVERLGGARFRFTVEPSFTVADSGNAVGDVQATMARVNAVIEAWVRARPEQWLWLHRRWPD
;
A
#
# COMPACT_ATOMS: atom_id res chain seq x y z
N MET A 1 54.88 34.29 32.95
CA MET A 1 55.28 33.92 31.57
C MET A 1 54.61 32.59 31.28
N SER A 2 53.49 32.65 30.62
CA SER A 2 52.68 31.50 30.27
C SER A 2 52.34 31.64 28.81
N ASP A 3 52.80 30.64 28.00
CA ASP A 3 52.54 30.60 26.59
C ASP A 3 51.07 30.39 26.26
N PRO A 4 50.51 30.97 25.18
CA PRO A 4 49.15 30.72 24.73
C PRO A 4 49.10 29.42 23.90
N PRO A 5 47.97 28.67 23.90
CA PRO A 5 47.84 27.46 23.10
C PRO A 5 47.62 27.75 21.62
N LEU A 6 48.32 27.02 20.79
CA LEU A 6 48.12 26.91 19.35
C LEU A 6 46.68 26.45 19.05
N VAL A 7 45.89 27.32 18.45
CA VAL A 7 44.54 27.04 17.91
C VAL A 7 44.66 26.38 16.56
N ALA A 8 43.98 25.29 16.43
CA ALA A 8 43.79 24.51 15.23
C ALA A 8 43.17 25.33 14.09
N ALA A 9 43.89 25.38 12.99
CA ALA A 9 43.40 25.79 11.68
C ALA A 9 43.46 24.55 10.80
N ASP A 10 42.39 23.85 10.59
CA ASP A 10 42.22 22.81 9.53
C ASP A 10 40.79 22.24 9.50
N GLU A 11 39.74 23.08 9.46
CA GLU A 11 38.37 22.61 9.17
C GLU A 11 37.61 23.44 8.11
N GLU A 12 38.29 24.12 7.23
CA GLU A 12 37.64 24.97 6.19
C GLU A 12 37.93 24.58 4.75
N ASN A 13 38.17 23.31 4.43
CA ASN A 13 38.52 22.97 3.02
C ASN A 13 37.84 21.71 2.46
N SER A 14 36.62 21.36 2.93
CA SER A 14 35.90 20.21 2.35
C SER A 14 34.66 20.54 1.50
N SER A 15 34.44 21.84 1.16
CA SER A 15 33.20 22.26 0.45
C SER A 15 33.41 22.87 -0.95
N LEU A 16 34.57 22.68 -1.61
CA LEU A 16 34.85 23.29 -2.92
C LEU A 16 35.06 22.24 -4.04
N LEU A 17 34.30 21.16 -4.09
CA LEU A 17 34.17 20.45 -5.35
C LEU A 17 33.07 21.14 -6.16
N PRO A 18 33.38 21.70 -7.37
CA PRO A 18 32.34 22.29 -8.20
C PRO A 18 31.27 21.22 -8.50
N GLY A 19 30.01 21.53 -8.21
CA GLY A 19 28.89 20.67 -8.58
C GLY A 19 28.93 20.34 -10.07
N PRO A 20 28.31 19.24 -10.52
CA PRO A 20 28.34 18.84 -11.92
C PRO A 20 27.88 20.00 -12.80
N SER A 21 28.60 20.27 -13.87
CA SER A 21 28.34 21.39 -14.78
C SER A 21 26.87 21.34 -15.27
N PRO A 22 26.25 22.50 -15.56
CA PRO A 22 24.80 22.57 -15.94
C PRO A 22 24.45 21.64 -17.10
N TRP A 23 25.33 21.46 -18.09
CA TRP A 23 25.09 20.58 -19.23
C TRP A 23 25.11 19.08 -18.84
N ILE A 24 25.98 18.66 -17.89
CA ILE A 24 25.99 17.29 -17.38
C ILE A 24 24.69 17.00 -16.62
N SER A 25 24.21 17.98 -15.85
CA SER A 25 22.93 17.90 -15.13
C SER A 25 21.76 17.78 -16.11
N ALA A 26 21.77 18.54 -17.21
CA ALA A 26 20.76 18.48 -18.26
C ALA A 26 20.79 17.13 -19.01
N LEU A 27 21.97 16.62 -19.36
CA LEU A 27 22.09 15.30 -19.99
C LEU A 27 21.58 14.16 -19.07
N ARG A 28 21.93 14.20 -17.79
CA ARG A 28 21.41 13.22 -16.80
C ARG A 28 19.89 13.32 -16.64
N ALA A 29 19.34 14.53 -16.69
CA ALA A 29 17.89 14.73 -16.66
C ALA A 29 17.22 14.16 -17.92
N ALA A 30 17.76 14.45 -19.11
CA ALA A 30 17.25 13.92 -20.37
C ALA A 30 17.32 12.38 -20.42
N ALA A 31 18.45 11.79 -20.00
CA ALA A 31 18.61 10.34 -19.93
C ALA A 31 17.57 9.70 -18.97
N ARG A 32 17.33 10.31 -17.81
CA ARG A 32 16.28 9.85 -16.89
C ARG A 32 14.89 9.96 -17.50
N HIS A 33 14.57 11.05 -18.20
CA HIS A 33 13.28 11.20 -18.87
C HIS A 33 13.07 10.13 -19.95
N LEU A 34 14.09 9.83 -20.75
CA LEU A 34 14.05 8.76 -21.76
C LEU A 34 13.89 7.38 -21.13
N ALA A 35 14.62 7.08 -20.06
CA ALA A 35 14.46 5.83 -19.31
C ALA A 35 13.04 5.69 -18.73
N HIS A 36 12.52 6.73 -18.10
CA HIS A 36 11.15 6.73 -17.58
C HIS A 36 10.10 6.57 -18.70
N ALA A 37 10.31 7.20 -19.86
CA ALA A 37 9.40 7.05 -21.01
C ALA A 37 9.44 5.61 -21.54
N GLY A 38 10.62 5.00 -21.66
CA GLY A 38 10.78 3.60 -22.07
C GLY A 38 10.13 2.62 -21.09
N GLU A 39 10.34 2.79 -19.79
CA GLU A 39 9.67 1.99 -18.75
C GLU A 39 8.15 2.11 -18.85
N ALA A 40 7.63 3.34 -19.01
CA ALA A 40 6.21 3.56 -19.13
C ALA A 40 5.65 2.94 -20.41
N ALA A 41 6.32 3.07 -21.55
CA ALA A 41 5.92 2.46 -22.82
C ALA A 41 5.86 0.92 -22.72
N GLY A 42 6.88 0.30 -22.09
CA GLY A 42 6.90 -1.13 -21.83
C GLY A 42 5.74 -1.57 -20.93
N LEU A 43 5.48 -0.84 -19.85
CA LEU A 43 4.34 -1.11 -18.98
C LEU A 43 3.00 -0.96 -19.73
N PHE A 44 2.85 0.09 -20.57
CA PHE A 44 1.66 0.28 -21.39
C PHE A 44 1.44 -0.87 -22.37
N ALA A 45 2.49 -1.31 -23.05
CA ALA A 45 2.40 -2.44 -23.99
C ALA A 45 1.93 -3.71 -23.27
N VAL A 46 2.51 -4.03 -22.12
CA VAL A 46 2.11 -5.18 -21.28
C VAL A 46 0.65 -5.04 -20.82
N MET A 47 0.24 -3.84 -20.35
CA MET A 47 -1.15 -3.61 -19.93
C MET A 47 -2.12 -3.72 -21.10
N ALA A 48 -1.76 -3.24 -22.30
CA ALA A 48 -2.57 -3.36 -23.49
C ALA A 48 -2.76 -4.83 -23.91
N VAL A 49 -1.71 -5.63 -23.88
CA VAL A 49 -1.79 -7.08 -24.14
C VAL A 49 -2.76 -7.74 -23.16
N PHE A 50 -2.61 -7.49 -21.86
CA PHE A 50 -3.52 -8.06 -20.87
C PHE A 50 -4.96 -7.55 -21.05
N ALA A 51 -5.16 -6.30 -21.42
CA ALA A 51 -6.50 -5.72 -21.66
C ALA A 51 -7.26 -6.42 -22.80
N CYS A 52 -6.53 -6.96 -23.80
CA CYS A 52 -7.13 -7.69 -24.93
C CYS A 52 -7.52 -9.13 -24.59
N LEU A 53 -7.04 -9.69 -23.47
CA LEU A 53 -7.33 -11.06 -23.07
C LEU A 53 -8.59 -11.16 -22.21
N PRO A 54 -9.30 -12.30 -22.22
CA PRO A 54 -10.29 -12.60 -21.19
C PRO A 54 -9.68 -12.52 -19.79
N VAL A 55 -10.41 -11.98 -18.82
CA VAL A 55 -9.94 -11.75 -17.44
C VAL A 55 -9.28 -12.99 -16.82
N GLY A 56 -9.89 -14.18 -16.99
CA GLY A 56 -9.37 -15.43 -16.45
C GLY A 56 -8.03 -15.82 -17.07
N LEU A 57 -7.88 -15.63 -18.37
CA LEU A 57 -6.64 -15.93 -19.11
C LEU A 57 -5.53 -14.94 -18.75
N ALA A 58 -5.84 -13.64 -18.71
CA ALA A 58 -4.91 -12.61 -18.26
C ALA A 58 -4.38 -12.92 -16.85
N SER A 59 -5.28 -13.21 -15.91
CA SER A 59 -4.93 -13.62 -14.55
C SER A 59 -4.04 -14.87 -14.52
N ALA A 60 -4.38 -15.92 -15.29
CA ALA A 60 -3.61 -17.16 -15.33
C ALA A 60 -2.19 -16.97 -15.87
N ILE A 61 -2.05 -16.22 -16.96
CA ILE A 61 -0.74 -15.88 -17.56
C ILE A 61 0.08 -15.03 -16.57
N GLY A 62 -0.51 -13.99 -15.99
CA GLY A 62 0.16 -13.16 -14.99
C GLY A 62 0.67 -13.97 -13.81
N GLY A 63 -0.16 -14.86 -13.27
CA GLY A 63 0.22 -15.76 -12.19
C GLY A 63 1.33 -16.74 -12.59
N PHE A 64 1.25 -17.34 -13.78
CA PHE A 64 2.30 -18.20 -14.30
C PHE A 64 3.65 -17.47 -14.41
N LEU A 65 3.67 -16.29 -14.98
CA LEU A 65 4.89 -15.48 -15.09
C LEU A 65 5.42 -15.08 -13.69
N GLY A 66 4.53 -14.64 -12.82
CA GLY A 66 4.89 -14.25 -11.45
C GLY A 66 5.60 -15.39 -10.69
N ARG A 67 4.99 -16.58 -10.59
CA ARG A 67 5.55 -17.71 -9.82
C ARG A 67 6.83 -18.28 -10.41
N ASN A 68 7.09 -18.14 -11.71
CA ASN A 68 8.29 -18.68 -12.35
C ASN A 68 9.45 -17.68 -12.39
N ILE A 69 9.18 -16.39 -12.54
CA ILE A 69 10.20 -15.35 -12.65
C ILE A 69 10.49 -14.71 -11.29
N GLY A 70 9.42 -14.38 -10.54
CA GLY A 70 9.47 -13.61 -9.31
C GLY A 70 10.47 -14.13 -8.26
N PRO A 71 10.50 -15.44 -7.93
CA PRO A 71 11.42 -15.98 -6.92
C PRO A 71 12.90 -15.73 -7.23
N ARG A 72 13.26 -15.55 -8.53
CA ARG A 72 14.63 -15.28 -8.98
C ARG A 72 15.02 -13.80 -8.90
N LEU A 73 14.06 -12.91 -8.72
CA LEU A 73 14.31 -11.46 -8.65
C LEU A 73 15.01 -11.08 -7.34
N ARG A 74 15.83 -10.03 -7.39
CA ARG A 74 16.53 -9.49 -6.21
C ARG A 74 15.58 -9.13 -5.07
N ALA A 75 14.37 -8.67 -5.38
CA ALA A 75 13.32 -8.34 -4.41
C ALA A 75 12.94 -9.52 -3.51
N SER A 76 13.02 -10.76 -4.01
CA SER A 76 12.71 -11.98 -3.25
C SER A 76 13.63 -12.22 -2.06
N ARG A 77 14.86 -11.65 -2.05
CA ARG A 77 15.75 -11.74 -0.88
C ARG A 77 15.14 -11.06 0.35
N GLY A 78 14.51 -9.91 0.15
CA GLY A 78 13.79 -9.20 1.22
C GLY A 78 12.58 -9.99 1.71
N ALA A 79 11.80 -10.56 0.78
CA ALA A 79 10.64 -11.38 1.11
C ALA A 79 11.01 -12.63 1.92
N ARG A 80 12.07 -13.35 1.56
CA ARG A 80 12.57 -14.51 2.32
C ARG A 80 12.96 -14.12 3.75
N ARG A 81 13.67 -13.00 3.93
CA ARG A 81 14.00 -12.49 5.27
C ARG A 81 12.75 -12.16 6.08
N ASN A 82 11.78 -11.51 5.46
CA ASN A 82 10.53 -11.16 6.12
C ASN A 82 9.74 -12.41 6.54
N LEU A 83 9.63 -13.40 5.66
CA LEU A 83 8.99 -14.69 5.96
C LEU A 83 9.67 -15.41 7.14
N GLY A 84 10.98 -15.55 7.12
CA GLY A 84 11.73 -16.19 8.22
C GLY A 84 11.59 -15.44 9.55
N ARG A 85 11.46 -14.10 9.52
CA ARG A 85 11.24 -13.27 10.73
C ARG A 85 9.83 -13.39 11.28
N ALA A 86 8.83 -13.42 10.39
CA ALA A 86 7.42 -13.43 10.77
C ALA A 86 6.90 -14.83 11.11
N LEU A 87 7.40 -15.85 10.45
CA LEU A 87 6.94 -17.24 10.55
C LEU A 87 8.12 -18.17 10.91
N PRO A 88 8.74 -18.00 12.09
CA PRO A 88 9.95 -18.75 12.46
C PRO A 88 9.73 -20.27 12.62
N GLY A 89 8.46 -20.71 12.76
CA GLY A 89 8.10 -22.12 12.82
C GLY A 89 8.00 -22.82 11.45
N ASN A 90 8.07 -22.06 10.35
CA ASN A 90 8.01 -22.64 9.02
C ASN A 90 9.36 -23.22 8.60
N SER A 91 9.32 -24.32 7.84
CA SER A 91 10.50 -24.82 7.14
C SER A 91 10.89 -23.88 5.98
N GLU A 92 12.13 -23.98 5.51
CA GLU A 92 12.57 -23.22 4.32
C GLU A 92 11.72 -23.56 3.09
N SER A 93 11.35 -24.82 2.92
CA SER A 93 10.47 -25.26 1.84
C SER A 93 9.07 -24.64 1.92
N ASP A 94 8.51 -24.47 3.12
CA ASP A 94 7.23 -23.80 3.31
C ASP A 94 7.33 -22.32 2.94
N ASN A 95 8.39 -21.65 3.38
CA ASN A 95 8.62 -20.24 3.05
C ASN A 95 8.81 -20.04 1.53
N GLU A 96 9.51 -20.96 0.83
CA GLU A 96 9.64 -20.90 -0.63
C GLU A 96 8.31 -21.17 -1.34
N ARG A 97 7.46 -22.05 -0.81
CA ARG A 97 6.11 -22.29 -1.31
C ARG A 97 5.25 -21.03 -1.18
N ILE A 98 5.28 -20.37 0.00
CA ILE A 98 4.57 -19.11 0.24
C ILE A 98 5.10 -18.02 -0.70
N LEU A 99 6.42 -17.90 -0.86
CA LEU A 99 7.04 -16.90 -1.74
C LEU A 99 6.60 -17.09 -3.19
N ARG A 100 6.59 -18.32 -3.71
CA ARG A 100 6.12 -18.62 -5.07
C ARG A 100 4.65 -18.29 -5.27
N ALA A 101 3.82 -18.60 -4.27
CA ALA A 101 2.40 -18.32 -4.31
C ALA A 101 2.12 -16.81 -4.18
N MET A 102 2.91 -16.07 -3.38
CA MET A 102 2.87 -14.60 -3.34
C MET A 102 3.18 -13.98 -4.70
N TRP A 103 4.20 -14.50 -5.42
CA TRP A 103 4.53 -14.02 -6.75
C TRP A 103 3.46 -14.39 -7.79
N ASP A 104 2.84 -15.58 -7.70
CA ASP A 104 1.66 -15.94 -8.52
C ASP A 104 0.55 -14.91 -8.29
N ASN A 105 0.23 -14.62 -7.02
CA ASN A 105 -0.79 -13.65 -6.66
C ASN A 105 -0.48 -12.24 -7.18
N LEU A 106 0.76 -11.77 -7.03
CA LEU A 106 1.20 -10.46 -7.53
C LEU A 106 1.13 -10.38 -9.05
N GLY A 107 1.59 -11.41 -9.76
CA GLY A 107 1.52 -11.47 -11.21
C GLY A 107 0.07 -11.42 -11.72
N ARG A 108 -0.85 -12.13 -11.04
CA ARG A 108 -2.29 -12.05 -11.31
C ARG A 108 -2.81 -10.63 -11.08
N ALA A 109 -2.50 -10.02 -9.95
CA ALA A 109 -2.96 -8.66 -9.62
C ALA A 109 -2.53 -7.64 -10.69
N VAL A 110 -1.29 -7.74 -11.18
CA VAL A 110 -0.79 -6.88 -12.27
C VAL A 110 -1.57 -7.11 -13.55
N ALA A 111 -1.78 -8.35 -13.96
CA ALA A 111 -2.49 -8.69 -15.20
C ALA A 111 -4.00 -8.36 -15.15
N GLU A 112 -4.58 -8.35 -13.96
CA GLU A 112 -5.99 -8.02 -13.70
C GLU A 112 -6.25 -6.50 -13.66
N ASN A 113 -5.22 -5.67 -13.52
CA ASN A 113 -5.37 -4.22 -13.37
C ASN A 113 -6.20 -3.58 -14.51
N PRO A 114 -6.02 -3.90 -15.81
CA PRO A 114 -6.87 -3.37 -16.88
C PRO A 114 -8.34 -3.79 -16.79
N HIS A 115 -8.63 -4.85 -16.02
CA HIS A 115 -9.95 -5.47 -15.89
C HIS A 115 -10.69 -5.12 -14.60
N LEU A 116 -10.13 -4.29 -13.71
CA LEU A 116 -10.70 -4.00 -12.40
C LEU A 116 -12.17 -3.58 -12.47
N ARG A 117 -12.54 -2.74 -13.45
CA ARG A 117 -13.94 -2.35 -13.64
C ARG A 117 -14.86 -3.54 -13.94
N ARG A 118 -14.41 -4.48 -14.78
CA ARG A 118 -15.17 -5.70 -15.12
C ARG A 118 -15.23 -6.66 -13.94
N ILE A 119 -14.13 -6.79 -13.18
CA ILE A 119 -14.05 -7.64 -11.98
C ILE A 119 -15.03 -7.12 -10.92
N CYS A 120 -15.02 -5.82 -10.64
CA CYS A 120 -15.80 -5.21 -9.57
C CYS A 120 -17.22 -4.76 -10.04
N ALA A 121 -17.60 -5.02 -11.30
CA ALA A 121 -18.93 -4.69 -11.79
C ALA A 121 -20.01 -5.48 -11.02
N GLU A 122 -21.14 -4.84 -10.78
CA GLU A 122 -22.30 -5.51 -10.22
C GLU A 122 -22.75 -6.63 -11.17
N GLY A 123 -23.15 -7.76 -10.60
CA GLY A 123 -23.55 -8.95 -11.37
C GLY A 123 -22.39 -9.68 -12.05
N SER A 124 -21.13 -9.24 -11.91
CA SER A 124 -19.97 -9.94 -12.48
C SER A 124 -19.76 -11.36 -11.94
N GLY A 125 -20.29 -11.67 -10.75
CA GLY A 125 -20.06 -12.91 -10.01
C GLY A 125 -18.60 -13.11 -9.56
N ARG A 126 -17.77 -12.05 -9.64
CA ARG A 126 -16.33 -12.13 -9.33
C ARG A 126 -15.96 -11.56 -7.97
N VAL A 127 -16.79 -10.73 -7.36
CA VAL A 127 -16.57 -10.18 -6.03
C VAL A 127 -17.76 -10.54 -5.15
N GLU A 128 -17.51 -11.43 -4.20
CA GLU A 128 -18.42 -11.73 -3.09
C GLU A 128 -18.22 -10.66 -2.01
N ILE A 129 -19.30 -10.03 -1.55
CA ILE A 129 -19.26 -9.00 -0.50
C ILE A 129 -19.86 -9.59 0.76
N ILE A 130 -19.08 -9.60 1.84
CA ILE A 130 -19.50 -10.04 3.17
C ILE A 130 -19.67 -8.81 4.06
N ASN A 131 -20.79 -8.74 4.78
CA ASN A 131 -21.20 -7.63 5.65
C ASN A 131 -21.23 -6.27 4.91
N GLY A 132 -21.66 -6.29 3.64
CA GLY A 132 -21.77 -5.07 2.81
C GLY A 132 -22.75 -4.04 3.36
N GLU A 133 -23.74 -4.45 4.14
CA GLU A 133 -24.68 -3.60 4.87
C GLU A 133 -23.99 -2.64 5.84
N ALA A 134 -22.82 -3.00 6.37
CA ALA A 134 -22.02 -2.11 7.21
C ALA A 134 -21.60 -0.85 6.47
N ILE A 135 -21.29 -0.94 5.16
CA ILE A 135 -20.96 0.24 4.33
C ILE A 135 -22.18 1.14 4.16
N ALA A 136 -23.37 0.56 3.93
CA ALA A 136 -24.60 1.32 3.84
C ALA A 136 -24.93 2.03 5.17
N ALA A 137 -24.69 1.37 6.31
CA ALA A 137 -24.85 1.96 7.63
C ALA A 137 -23.88 3.14 7.86
N LEU A 138 -22.62 3.05 7.40
CA LEU A 138 -21.67 4.17 7.48
C LEU A 138 -22.15 5.37 6.67
N LEU A 139 -22.67 5.16 5.46
CA LEU A 139 -23.24 6.24 4.63
C LEU A 139 -24.46 6.88 5.31
N ALA A 140 -25.36 6.07 5.85
CA ALA A 140 -26.57 6.54 6.51
C ALA A 140 -26.28 7.33 7.81
N ALA A 141 -25.18 7.02 8.49
CA ALA A 141 -24.77 7.71 9.71
C ALA A 141 -24.38 9.18 9.50
N GLY A 142 -24.06 9.60 8.26
CA GLY A 142 -23.66 10.97 7.93
C GLY A 142 -22.42 11.48 8.66
N ARG A 143 -21.62 10.58 9.26
CA ARG A 143 -20.41 10.86 10.01
C ARG A 143 -19.19 10.27 9.27
N PRO A 144 -18.01 10.90 9.38
CA PRO A 144 -16.81 10.38 8.74
C PRO A 144 -16.45 8.99 9.26
N SER A 145 -15.76 8.20 8.45
CA SER A 145 -15.15 6.94 8.87
C SER A 145 -13.83 6.70 8.15
N LEU A 146 -12.97 5.88 8.75
CA LEU A 146 -11.68 5.52 8.20
C LEU A 146 -11.67 4.02 7.92
N LEU A 147 -11.54 3.65 6.65
CA LEU A 147 -11.43 2.25 6.24
C LEU A 147 -9.97 1.91 6.02
N PHE A 148 -9.52 0.74 6.48
CA PHE A 148 -8.17 0.30 6.20
C PHE A 148 -8.11 -1.12 5.67
N GLY A 149 -7.11 -1.35 4.83
CA GLY A 149 -6.73 -2.67 4.35
C GLY A 149 -5.22 -2.82 4.30
N GLY A 150 -4.77 -3.91 3.71
CA GLY A 150 -3.37 -4.19 3.44
C GLY A 150 -3.16 -4.62 1.99
N HIS A 151 -1.90 -4.81 1.59
CA HIS A 151 -1.53 -5.27 0.26
C HIS A 151 -1.77 -6.78 0.10
N PHE A 152 -3.05 -7.17 0.15
CA PHE A 152 -3.52 -8.56 0.02
C PHE A 152 -4.15 -8.81 -1.34
N ALA A 153 -3.98 -10.01 -1.87
CA ALA A 153 -4.62 -10.47 -3.09
C ALA A 153 -4.43 -9.47 -4.25
N ASN A 154 -5.51 -8.99 -4.83
CA ASN A 154 -5.52 -7.79 -5.65
C ASN A 154 -6.13 -6.65 -4.84
N TRP A 155 -5.28 -5.92 -4.12
CA TRP A 155 -5.69 -4.83 -3.21
C TRP A 155 -6.44 -3.69 -3.89
N GLU A 156 -6.40 -3.57 -5.22
CA GLU A 156 -7.17 -2.57 -5.98
C GLU A 156 -8.67 -2.93 -6.06
N VAL A 157 -9.02 -4.19 -5.84
CA VAL A 157 -10.44 -4.64 -5.79
C VAL A 157 -11.16 -3.96 -4.64
N GLY A 158 -10.54 -3.82 -3.46
CA GLY A 158 -11.15 -3.19 -2.29
C GLY A 158 -11.63 -1.76 -2.56
N PRO A 159 -10.72 -0.80 -2.83
CA PRO A 159 -11.10 0.58 -3.14
C PRO A 159 -12.06 0.69 -4.33
N THR A 160 -11.89 -0.18 -5.34
CA THR A 160 -12.78 -0.17 -6.52
C THR A 160 -14.21 -0.59 -6.14
N THR A 161 -14.35 -1.61 -5.32
CA THR A 161 -15.66 -2.09 -4.83
C THR A 161 -16.32 -1.05 -3.91
N ILE A 162 -15.57 -0.48 -2.97
CA ILE A 162 -16.11 0.52 -2.05
C ILE A 162 -16.52 1.78 -2.82
N HIS A 163 -15.73 2.25 -3.78
CA HIS A 163 -16.09 3.40 -4.63
C HIS A 163 -17.35 3.14 -5.45
N ARG A 164 -17.59 1.92 -5.88
CA ARG A 164 -18.84 1.56 -6.57
C ARG A 164 -20.05 1.75 -5.65
N ILE A 165 -19.89 1.47 -4.36
CA ILE A 165 -20.99 1.56 -3.37
C ILE A 165 -21.13 3.00 -2.84
N MET A 166 -20.04 3.63 -2.45
CA MET A 166 -20.02 4.94 -1.76
C MET A 166 -19.87 6.14 -2.70
N GLY A 167 -19.48 5.93 -3.95
CA GLY A 167 -19.27 7.02 -4.93
C GLY A 167 -18.27 8.07 -4.45
N SER A 168 -18.63 9.34 -4.55
CA SER A 168 -17.81 10.49 -4.13
C SER A 168 -17.68 10.67 -2.60
N ALA A 169 -18.46 9.92 -1.82
CA ALA A 169 -18.33 9.93 -0.36
C ALA A 169 -17.01 9.27 0.11
N LEU A 170 -16.37 8.45 -0.73
CA LEU A 170 -15.09 7.81 -0.42
C LEU A 170 -13.92 8.54 -1.07
N LEU A 171 -12.89 8.86 -0.28
CA LEU A 171 -11.58 9.31 -0.72
C LEU A 171 -10.55 8.19 -0.50
N SER A 172 -9.84 7.79 -1.54
CA SER A 172 -8.75 6.81 -1.42
C SER A 172 -7.38 7.49 -1.34
N VAL A 173 -6.52 7.02 -0.44
CA VAL A 173 -5.13 7.47 -0.36
C VAL A 173 -4.25 6.51 -1.15
N TYR A 174 -3.47 7.03 -2.08
CA TYR A 174 -2.54 6.23 -2.87
C TYR A 174 -1.11 6.76 -2.80
N ARG A 175 -0.14 5.96 -3.19
CA ARG A 175 1.25 6.38 -3.37
C ARG A 175 1.48 6.71 -4.84
N ALA A 176 1.88 7.95 -5.14
CA ALA A 176 2.29 8.33 -6.48
C ALA A 176 3.49 7.48 -6.93
N ALA A 177 3.48 7.06 -8.19
CA ALA A 177 4.60 6.33 -8.77
C ALA A 177 5.82 7.25 -8.92
N ASN A 178 7.03 6.70 -8.72
CA ASN A 178 8.27 7.45 -8.90
C ASN A 178 8.47 7.91 -10.36
N ASN A 179 7.98 7.12 -11.32
CA ASN A 179 8.00 7.45 -12.73
C ASN A 179 6.80 8.36 -13.08
N PRO A 180 7.00 9.62 -13.53
CA PRO A 180 5.92 10.56 -13.79
C PRO A 180 4.92 10.11 -14.85
N TRP A 181 5.36 9.32 -15.83
CA TRP A 181 4.50 8.76 -16.87
C TRP A 181 3.58 7.67 -16.33
N VAL A 182 4.14 6.80 -15.46
CA VAL A 182 3.36 5.77 -14.76
C VAL A 182 2.37 6.42 -13.80
N ASP A 183 2.76 7.48 -13.07
CA ASP A 183 1.86 8.22 -12.19
C ASP A 183 0.70 8.86 -12.98
N ARG A 184 0.96 9.45 -14.14
CA ARG A 184 -0.09 9.97 -15.01
C ARG A 184 -1.08 8.88 -15.47
N LEU A 185 -0.55 7.68 -15.77
CA LEU A 185 -1.40 6.52 -16.12
C LEU A 185 -2.25 6.09 -14.93
N GLN A 186 -1.62 5.94 -13.76
CA GLN A 186 -2.29 5.60 -12.52
C GLN A 186 -3.42 6.60 -12.21
N ARG A 187 -3.15 7.90 -12.31
CA ARG A 187 -4.17 8.95 -12.15
C ARG A 187 -5.31 8.85 -13.17
N ARG A 188 -5.03 8.46 -14.40
CA ARG A 188 -6.08 8.22 -15.40
C ARG A 188 -6.98 7.05 -15.02
N GLY A 189 -6.40 5.96 -14.50
CA GLY A 189 -7.13 4.83 -13.96
C GLY A 189 -7.96 5.21 -12.72
N LEU A 190 -7.46 6.16 -11.91
CA LEU A 190 -8.13 6.68 -10.71
C LEU A 190 -9.16 7.80 -11.01
N ARG A 191 -9.29 8.29 -12.26
CA ARG A 191 -10.24 9.38 -12.62
C ARG A 191 -11.70 9.11 -12.28
N THR A 192 -12.05 7.85 -12.13
CA THR A 192 -13.40 7.43 -11.71
C THR A 192 -13.54 7.28 -10.19
N ARG A 193 -12.45 7.53 -9.45
CA ARG A 193 -12.40 7.44 -7.99
C ARG A 193 -11.83 8.75 -7.45
N LEU A 194 -12.39 9.25 -6.36
CA LEU A 194 -11.77 10.34 -5.64
C LEU A 194 -10.52 9.80 -4.92
N ALA A 195 -9.34 10.24 -5.33
CA ALA A 195 -8.07 9.71 -4.80
C ALA A 195 -7.03 10.83 -4.64
N VAL A 196 -6.29 10.79 -3.54
CA VAL A 196 -5.21 11.74 -3.24
C VAL A 196 -3.89 11.01 -3.03
N ALA A 197 -2.80 11.63 -3.53
CA ALA A 197 -1.46 11.14 -3.27
C ALA A 197 -1.04 11.43 -1.83
N LYS A 198 -0.24 10.52 -1.23
CA LYS A 198 0.44 10.78 0.04
C LYS A 198 1.29 12.04 -0.05
N GLY A 199 1.26 12.87 0.99
CA GLY A 199 2.02 14.12 1.08
C GLY A 199 1.19 15.27 1.64
N ALA A 200 1.79 16.45 1.82
CA ALA A 200 1.16 17.58 2.49
C ALA A 200 -0.13 18.06 1.80
N GLN A 201 -0.14 18.11 0.47
CA GLN A 201 -1.34 18.49 -0.29
C GLN A 201 -2.47 17.47 -0.12
N GLY A 202 -2.17 16.17 -0.31
CA GLY A 202 -3.14 15.10 -0.12
C GLY A 202 -3.68 15.06 1.31
N GLY A 203 -2.82 15.33 2.31
CA GLY A 203 -3.24 15.43 3.70
C GLY A 203 -4.27 16.56 3.94
N ARG A 204 -4.08 17.74 3.32
CA ARG A 204 -5.07 18.84 3.41
C ARG A 204 -6.41 18.47 2.76
N GLU A 205 -6.38 17.81 1.61
CA GLU A 205 -7.59 17.36 0.93
C GLU A 205 -8.33 16.28 1.74
N LEU A 206 -7.60 15.34 2.34
CA LEU A 206 -8.12 14.32 3.23
C LEU A 206 -8.84 14.91 4.43
N ILE A 207 -8.20 15.87 5.14
CA ILE A 207 -8.80 16.57 6.29
C ILE A 207 -10.07 17.31 5.87
N ARG A 208 -10.04 18.01 4.72
CA ARG A 208 -11.21 18.70 4.18
C ARG A 208 -12.35 17.74 3.87
N HIS A 209 -12.04 16.56 3.34
CA HIS A 209 -13.02 15.52 3.03
C HIS A 209 -13.68 14.97 4.30
N LEU A 210 -12.90 14.63 5.32
CA LEU A 210 -13.40 14.18 6.63
C LEU A 210 -14.27 15.23 7.32
N ARG A 211 -13.88 16.52 7.26
CA ARG A 211 -14.69 17.62 7.83
C ARG A 211 -16.08 17.76 7.19
N ARG A 212 -16.26 17.26 5.98
CA ARG A 212 -17.55 17.22 5.27
C ARG A 212 -18.33 15.93 5.50
N GLY A 213 -17.91 15.11 6.47
CA GLY A 213 -18.55 13.81 6.75
C GLY A 213 -18.15 12.71 5.78
N GLY A 214 -17.14 12.92 4.92
CA GLY A 214 -16.68 11.92 3.95
C GLY A 214 -15.89 10.78 4.60
N HIS A 215 -15.74 9.70 3.85
CA HIS A 215 -15.03 8.49 4.29
C HIS A 215 -13.67 8.38 3.60
N VAL A 216 -12.67 7.81 4.28
CA VAL A 216 -11.31 7.67 3.73
C VAL A 216 -10.88 6.22 3.77
N ALA A 217 -10.37 5.70 2.66
CA ALA A 217 -9.75 4.37 2.59
C ALA A 217 -8.23 4.48 2.39
N MET A 218 -7.47 3.68 3.15
CA MET A 218 -6.02 3.64 3.06
C MET A 218 -5.44 2.24 3.31
N LEU A 219 -4.29 1.95 2.70
CA LEU A 219 -3.49 0.78 3.04
C LEU A 219 -2.48 1.18 4.12
N VAL A 220 -2.38 0.37 5.20
CA VAL A 220 -1.64 0.74 6.42
C VAL A 220 -0.48 -0.19 6.76
N ASP A 221 -0.22 -1.20 5.96
CA ASP A 221 0.71 -2.30 6.23
C ASP A 221 2.17 -2.06 5.77
N GLN A 222 2.48 -0.90 5.21
CA GLN A 222 3.85 -0.55 4.80
C GLN A 222 4.61 0.20 5.88
N LYS A 223 5.94 0.04 5.89
CA LYS A 223 6.85 0.80 6.76
C LYS A 223 6.78 2.30 6.45
N LEU A 224 6.76 3.11 7.50
CA LEU A 224 7.06 4.53 7.45
C LEU A 224 8.32 4.80 8.29
N ASN A 225 9.37 5.39 7.72
CA ASN A 225 10.64 5.60 8.43
C ASN A 225 10.45 6.48 9.69
N ASP A 226 9.64 7.53 9.58
CA ASP A 226 9.31 8.46 10.67
C ASP A 226 8.01 8.05 11.39
N GLY A 227 7.67 6.76 11.35
CA GLY A 227 6.50 6.18 12.03
C GLY A 227 6.77 5.95 13.51
N ILE A 228 5.81 5.31 14.16
CA ILE A 228 5.94 4.82 15.55
C ILE A 228 6.27 3.32 15.55
N ALA A 229 7.06 2.88 16.52
CA ALA A 229 7.35 1.47 16.72
C ALA A 229 6.11 0.78 17.29
N VAL A 230 5.57 -0.21 16.57
CA VAL A 230 4.36 -0.94 16.94
C VAL A 230 4.60 -2.43 16.72
N PRO A 231 4.22 -3.31 17.66
CA PRO A 231 4.37 -4.75 17.48
C PRO A 231 3.68 -5.27 16.22
N PHE A 232 4.41 -6.13 15.49
CA PHE A 232 3.91 -6.84 14.31
C PHE A 232 4.70 -8.15 14.17
N PHE A 233 4.04 -9.29 14.31
CA PHE A 233 4.69 -10.62 14.44
C PHE A 233 5.71 -10.68 15.59
N GLY A 234 5.34 -10.12 16.73
CA GLY A 234 6.18 -10.11 17.94
C GLY A 234 7.45 -9.25 17.85
N ARG A 235 7.57 -8.38 16.84
CA ARG A 235 8.69 -7.46 16.60
C ARG A 235 8.20 -6.06 16.34
N ASP A 236 8.94 -5.05 16.80
CA ASP A 236 8.62 -3.67 16.49
C ASP A 236 8.76 -3.37 15.00
N ALA A 237 7.71 -2.81 14.44
CA ALA A 237 7.66 -2.37 13.05
C ALA A 237 7.27 -0.90 12.97
N MET A 238 8.07 -0.11 12.25
CA MET A 238 7.80 1.33 12.07
C MET A 238 6.52 1.53 11.27
N THR A 239 5.48 1.99 11.94
CA THR A 239 4.10 2.04 11.44
C THR A 239 3.62 3.48 11.35
N ALA A 240 2.93 3.82 10.26
CA ALA A 240 2.33 5.15 10.07
C ALA A 240 1.13 5.34 11.01
N PRO A 241 1.15 6.31 11.96
CA PRO A 241 0.07 6.49 12.92
C PRO A 241 -1.12 7.29 12.36
N ALA A 242 -1.13 7.61 11.08
CA ALA A 242 -2.07 8.54 10.47
C ALA A 242 -3.53 8.15 10.70
N ILE A 243 -3.88 6.87 10.56
CA ILE A 243 -5.28 6.41 10.72
C ILE A 243 -5.77 6.60 12.17
N ALA A 244 -4.94 6.27 13.15
CA ALA A 244 -5.30 6.42 14.57
C ALA A 244 -5.43 7.90 14.96
N ARG A 245 -4.49 8.76 14.51
CA ARG A 245 -4.55 10.20 14.75
C ARG A 245 -5.77 10.86 14.11
N LEU A 246 -6.12 10.46 12.90
CA LEU A 246 -7.31 10.98 12.21
C LEU A 246 -8.59 10.48 12.90
N ALA A 247 -8.64 9.21 13.30
CA ALA A 247 -9.80 8.68 14.03
C ALA A 247 -10.00 9.41 15.37
N GLN A 248 -8.92 9.68 16.08
CA GLN A 248 -8.96 10.47 17.32
C GLN A 248 -9.40 11.93 17.07
N GLN A 249 -8.84 12.58 16.05
CA GLN A 249 -9.14 13.98 15.72
C GLN A 249 -10.59 14.20 15.29
N PHE A 250 -11.18 13.23 14.59
CA PHE A 250 -12.52 13.33 14.01
C PHE A 250 -13.57 12.52 14.78
N ASP A 251 -13.20 11.90 15.89
CA ASP A 251 -14.06 11.01 16.68
C ASP A 251 -14.86 10.06 15.76
N CYS A 252 -14.16 9.30 14.92
CA CYS A 252 -14.79 8.49 13.91
C CYS A 252 -14.30 7.03 13.94
N PRO A 253 -15.15 6.07 13.52
CA PRO A 253 -14.80 4.66 13.55
C PRO A 253 -13.72 4.31 12.54
N ILE A 254 -12.90 3.32 12.91
CA ILE A 254 -11.93 2.63 12.07
C ILE A 254 -12.55 1.29 11.64
N VAL A 255 -12.60 1.05 10.33
CA VAL A 255 -13.27 -0.11 9.73
C VAL A 255 -12.25 -0.96 8.97
N PRO A 256 -11.94 -2.17 9.43
CA PRO A 256 -11.09 -3.08 8.67
C PRO A 256 -11.83 -3.59 7.43
N VAL A 257 -11.15 -3.60 6.28
CA VAL A 257 -11.69 -4.15 5.03
C VAL A 257 -10.66 -5.09 4.40
N ARG A 258 -11.06 -6.34 4.21
CA ARG A 258 -10.19 -7.40 3.73
C ARG A 258 -10.56 -7.81 2.31
N VAL A 259 -9.55 -7.98 1.47
CA VAL A 259 -9.69 -8.59 0.14
C VAL A 259 -8.96 -9.92 0.13
N GLU A 260 -9.66 -10.99 -0.25
CA GLU A 260 -9.11 -12.33 -0.41
C GLU A 260 -9.35 -12.82 -1.83
N ARG A 261 -8.35 -13.50 -2.41
CA ARG A 261 -8.53 -14.23 -3.67
C ARG A 261 -9.07 -15.63 -3.37
N LEU A 262 -10.21 -15.97 -3.94
CA LEU A 262 -10.83 -17.29 -3.80
C LEU A 262 -10.34 -18.29 -4.86
N GLY A 263 -9.75 -17.78 -5.97
CA GLY A 263 -9.21 -18.56 -7.08
C GLY A 263 -9.38 -17.80 -8.40
N GLY A 264 -8.36 -17.86 -9.28
CA GLY A 264 -8.33 -17.05 -10.49
C GLY A 264 -8.59 -15.58 -10.19
N ALA A 265 -9.47 -14.94 -10.97
CA ALA A 265 -9.90 -13.55 -10.76
C ALA A 265 -11.26 -13.48 -10.00
N ARG A 266 -11.41 -14.26 -8.93
CA ARG A 266 -12.56 -14.23 -8.03
C ARG A 266 -12.10 -13.85 -6.64
N PHE A 267 -12.84 -12.97 -5.98
CA PHE A 267 -12.45 -12.33 -4.73
C PHE A 267 -13.59 -12.35 -3.71
N ARG A 268 -13.21 -12.32 -2.45
CA ARG A 268 -14.09 -11.97 -1.33
C ARG A 268 -13.64 -10.64 -0.77
N PHE A 269 -14.58 -9.73 -0.65
CA PHE A 269 -14.42 -8.45 0.04
C PHE A 269 -15.24 -8.50 1.33
N THR A 270 -14.55 -8.46 2.48
CA THR A 270 -15.17 -8.53 3.80
C THR A 270 -15.03 -7.19 4.51
N VAL A 271 -16.14 -6.68 5.02
CA VAL A 271 -16.17 -5.57 5.97
C VAL A 271 -16.20 -6.18 7.36
N GLU A 272 -15.17 -5.93 8.16
CA GLU A 272 -15.08 -6.44 9.53
C GLU A 272 -15.67 -5.43 10.53
N PRO A 273 -15.97 -5.86 11.78
CA PRO A 273 -16.50 -4.98 12.81
C PRO A 273 -15.60 -3.75 13.03
N SER A 274 -16.20 -2.58 13.02
CA SER A 274 -15.52 -1.32 13.28
C SER A 274 -15.12 -1.18 14.76
N PHE A 275 -14.16 -0.31 15.03
CA PHE A 275 -13.75 0.07 16.38
C PHE A 275 -13.38 1.54 16.43
N THR A 276 -13.37 2.13 17.61
CA THR A 276 -12.96 3.50 17.89
C THR A 276 -11.59 3.53 18.56
N VAL A 277 -10.94 4.67 18.55
CA VAL A 277 -9.77 4.94 19.39
C VAL A 277 -10.22 4.96 20.85
N ALA A 278 -9.44 4.40 21.75
CA ALA A 278 -9.67 4.53 23.19
C ALA A 278 -9.53 5.99 23.64
N ASP A 279 -10.23 6.36 24.68
CA ASP A 279 -10.10 7.68 25.34
C ASP A 279 -9.68 7.45 26.80
N SER A 280 -8.39 7.18 26.99
CA SER A 280 -7.81 6.94 28.33
C SER A 280 -7.31 8.21 29.01
N GLY A 281 -7.43 9.37 28.35
CA GLY A 281 -6.78 10.62 28.76
C GLY A 281 -5.31 10.73 28.35
N ASN A 282 -4.73 9.70 27.75
CA ASN A 282 -3.38 9.69 27.19
C ASN A 282 -3.42 9.56 25.66
N ALA A 283 -3.59 10.67 24.97
CA ALA A 283 -3.76 10.69 23.51
C ALA A 283 -2.65 9.97 22.75
N VAL A 284 -1.39 10.01 23.21
CA VAL A 284 -0.26 9.32 22.58
C VAL A 284 -0.35 7.81 22.79
N GLY A 285 -0.66 7.39 24.01
CA GLY A 285 -0.87 5.97 24.36
C GLY A 285 -2.05 5.38 23.61
N ASP A 286 -3.13 6.13 23.44
CA ASP A 286 -4.33 5.70 22.70
C ASP A 286 -4.04 5.48 21.21
N VAL A 287 -3.25 6.37 20.59
CA VAL A 287 -2.76 6.18 19.22
C VAL A 287 -1.88 4.94 19.12
N GLN A 288 -0.97 4.71 20.07
CA GLN A 288 -0.11 3.53 20.10
C GLN A 288 -0.94 2.24 20.20
N ALA A 289 -1.88 2.18 21.14
CA ALA A 289 -2.75 1.03 21.36
C ALA A 289 -3.65 0.75 20.12
N THR A 290 -4.19 1.81 19.51
CA THR A 290 -4.98 1.70 18.28
C THR A 290 -4.15 1.13 17.14
N MET A 291 -2.92 1.58 16.95
CA MET A 291 -2.05 1.06 15.89
C MET A 291 -1.61 -0.38 16.18
N ALA A 292 -1.44 -0.77 17.45
CA ALA A 292 -1.21 -2.16 17.83
C ALA A 292 -2.40 -3.05 17.43
N ARG A 293 -3.64 -2.59 17.66
CA ARG A 293 -4.86 -3.28 17.20
C ARG A 293 -4.93 -3.39 15.69
N VAL A 294 -4.63 -2.31 14.96
CA VAL A 294 -4.57 -2.32 13.49
C VAL A 294 -3.55 -3.35 12.99
N ASN A 295 -2.34 -3.36 13.56
CA ASN A 295 -1.31 -4.34 13.21
C ASN A 295 -1.75 -5.78 13.53
N ALA A 296 -2.41 -6.01 14.67
CA ALA A 296 -2.91 -7.33 15.05
C ALA A 296 -3.95 -7.86 14.06
N VAL A 297 -4.86 -7.00 13.56
CA VAL A 297 -5.82 -7.36 12.51
C VAL A 297 -5.10 -7.76 11.23
N ILE A 298 -4.15 -6.94 10.77
CA ILE A 298 -3.35 -7.27 9.57
C ILE A 298 -2.56 -8.57 9.77
N GLU A 299 -1.95 -8.77 10.95
CA GLU A 299 -1.20 -9.99 11.28
C GLU A 299 -2.10 -11.23 11.22
N ALA A 300 -3.32 -11.17 11.76
CA ALA A 300 -4.27 -12.26 11.69
C ALA A 300 -4.61 -12.62 10.23
N TRP A 301 -4.79 -11.63 9.37
CA TRP A 301 -5.03 -11.87 7.94
C TRP A 301 -3.82 -12.51 7.26
N VAL A 302 -2.60 -12.03 7.56
CA VAL A 302 -1.36 -12.60 7.00
C VAL A 302 -1.20 -14.05 7.45
N ARG A 303 -1.44 -14.37 8.72
CA ARG A 303 -1.36 -15.74 9.25
C ARG A 303 -2.37 -16.67 8.57
N ALA A 304 -3.58 -16.19 8.28
CA ALA A 304 -4.63 -16.95 7.61
C ALA A 304 -4.31 -17.23 6.14
N ARG A 305 -3.69 -16.26 5.44
CA ARG A 305 -3.38 -16.34 4.01
C ARG A 305 -2.02 -15.69 3.69
N PRO A 306 -0.91 -16.28 4.17
CA PRO A 306 0.41 -15.69 4.02
C PRO A 306 0.82 -15.52 2.54
N GLU A 307 0.35 -16.38 1.65
CA GLU A 307 0.62 -16.32 0.22
C GLU A 307 -0.05 -15.14 -0.49
N GLN A 308 -1.03 -14.51 0.15
CA GLN A 308 -1.76 -13.39 -0.45
C GLN A 308 -1.23 -12.02 -0.04
N TRP A 309 -0.37 -11.95 0.98
CA TRP A 309 0.24 -10.69 1.41
C TRP A 309 1.54 -10.38 0.66
N LEU A 310 1.79 -9.09 0.43
CA LEU A 310 2.96 -8.62 -0.33
C LEU A 310 4.20 -8.54 0.56
N TRP A 311 4.96 -9.63 0.66
CA TRP A 311 6.18 -9.74 1.48
C TRP A 311 7.37 -8.90 0.99
N LEU A 312 7.29 -8.23 -0.14
CA LEU A 312 8.41 -7.51 -0.76
C LEU A 312 8.80 -6.22 -0.02
N HIS A 313 7.95 -5.69 0.83
CA HIS A 313 8.23 -4.47 1.60
C HIS A 313 9.17 -4.74 2.76
N ARG A 314 10.11 -3.83 3.03
CA ARG A 314 10.92 -3.84 4.25
C ARG A 314 10.04 -3.41 5.43
N ARG A 315 9.31 -4.35 6.03
CA ARG A 315 8.35 -4.05 7.11
C ARG A 315 9.07 -3.79 8.44
N TRP A 316 10.14 -4.52 8.70
CA TRP A 316 10.97 -4.37 9.91
C TRP A 316 12.29 -3.67 9.58
N PRO A 317 12.92 -2.98 10.56
CA PRO A 317 14.31 -2.55 10.42
C PRO A 317 15.22 -3.77 10.24
N ASP A 318 16.37 -3.54 9.60
CA ASP A 318 17.39 -4.59 9.39
C ASP A 318 18.06 -5.00 10.67
#